data_292ac22614cfa5e81c8059212dc78c4d
#
_entry.id   292ac22614cfa5e81c8059212dc78c4d
#
_cell.length_a   1.000
_cell.length_b   1.000
_cell.length_c   1.000
_cell.angle_alpha   90.00
_cell.angle_beta   90.00
_cell.angle_gamma   90.00
#
_symmetry.space_group_name_H-M   'P 1'
#
loop_
_entity.id
_entity.type
_entity.pdbx_description
1 polymer ?
#
loop_
_entity_poly.entity_id
_entity_poly.type
_entity_poly.pdbx_seq_one_letter_code
_entity_poly.pdbx_strand_id
1 'polypeptide(L)'
;MNVGDKMNNEKKKALQALKTSRGQIEGIIKMLEDERYCVDISNQIIAAQGLLKKANLLILEQHINHCVKDAIINNDGSEKVEEIMSIIAKLTNR
;
A
#
# COMPACT_ATOMS: atom_id res chain seq x y z
N MET A 1 8.22 4.68 -18.63
CA MET A 1 7.58 3.70 -18.48
C MET A 1 7.27 3.16 -19.67
N ASN A 2 7.20 2.32 -19.94
CA ASN A 2 6.98 1.72 -21.06
C ASN A 2 5.74 0.96 -20.90
N VAL A 3 5.65 -0.01 -21.56
CA VAL A 3 4.52 -0.76 -21.44
C VAL A 3 4.43 -1.35 -20.15
N GLY A 4 5.56 -1.61 -19.68
CA GLY A 4 5.58 -2.02 -18.38
C GLY A 4 4.98 -1.00 -17.54
N ASP A 5 5.00 0.16 -18.06
CA ASP A 5 4.38 1.14 -17.41
C ASP A 5 2.97 1.02 -17.40
N LYS A 6 2.38 0.24 -18.14
CA LYS A 6 1.00 0.05 -17.99
C LYS A 6 0.77 -0.58 -16.67
N MET A 7 -0.12 0.01 -15.95
CA MET A 7 -0.47 -0.52 -14.68
C MET A 7 -1.26 -1.78 -14.85
N ASN A 8 -0.86 -2.83 -14.15
CA ASN A 8 -1.67 -4.02 -14.03
C ASN A 8 -2.79 -3.76 -13.04
N ASN A 9 -3.66 -4.73 -12.84
CA ASN A 9 -4.83 -4.55 -11.98
C ASN A 9 -4.47 -4.21 -10.56
N GLU A 10 -3.45 -4.86 -10.00
CA GLU A 10 -3.04 -4.59 -8.62
C GLU A 10 -2.56 -3.16 -8.45
N LYS A 11 -1.76 -2.68 -9.39
CA LYS A 11 -1.27 -1.29 -9.31
C LYS A 11 -2.39 -0.28 -9.49
N LYS A 12 -3.35 -0.56 -10.37
CA LYS A 12 -4.49 0.33 -10.54
C LYS A 12 -5.32 0.43 -9.27
N LYS A 13 -5.56 -0.69 -8.61
CA LYS A 13 -6.30 -0.71 -7.35
C LYS A 13 -5.53 -0.01 -6.25
N ALA A 14 -4.21 -0.22 -6.20
CA ALA A 14 -3.37 0.45 -5.22
C ALA A 14 -3.41 1.96 -5.43
N LEU A 15 -3.32 2.41 -6.69
CA LEU A 15 -3.39 3.84 -7.00
C LEU A 15 -4.73 4.42 -6.55
N GLN A 16 -5.82 3.71 -6.80
CA GLN A 16 -7.14 4.18 -6.38
C GLN A 16 -7.24 4.27 -4.85
N ALA A 17 -6.71 3.27 -4.14
CA ALA A 17 -6.70 3.28 -2.69
C ALA A 17 -5.88 4.46 -2.16
N LEU A 18 -4.75 4.76 -2.80
CA LEU A 18 -3.92 5.89 -2.40
C LEU A 18 -4.60 7.23 -2.67
N LYS A 19 -5.29 7.37 -3.79
CA LYS A 19 -6.03 8.59 -4.10
C LYS A 19 -7.17 8.80 -3.10
N THR A 20 -7.86 7.73 -2.75
CA THR A 20 -8.92 7.80 -1.73
C THR A 20 -8.33 8.18 -0.38
N SER A 21 -7.18 7.61 -0.03
CA SER A 21 -6.49 7.95 1.23
C SER A 21 -6.08 9.42 1.25
N ARG A 22 -5.63 9.94 0.12
CA ARG A 22 -5.26 11.35 0.02
C ARG A 22 -6.43 12.25 0.36
N GLY A 23 -7.61 11.94 -0.20
CA GLY A 23 -8.82 12.71 0.12
C GLY A 23 -9.20 12.58 1.57
N GLN A 24 -9.07 11.38 2.15
CA GLN A 24 -9.35 11.19 3.56
C GLN A 24 -8.39 11.98 4.44
N ILE A 25 -7.11 12.01 4.08
CA ILE A 25 -6.11 12.77 4.84
C ILE A 25 -6.46 14.26 4.81
N GLU A 26 -6.85 14.79 3.65
CA GLU A 26 -7.26 16.17 3.55
C GLU A 26 -8.48 16.46 4.44
N GLY A 27 -9.44 15.54 4.46
CA GLY A 27 -10.61 15.66 5.33
C GLY A 27 -10.23 15.62 6.81
N ILE A 28 -9.28 14.77 7.18
CA ILE A 28 -8.81 14.67 8.57
C ILE A 28 -8.13 15.98 8.99
N ILE A 29 -7.32 16.55 8.11
CA ILE A 29 -6.66 17.83 8.38
C ILE A 29 -7.73 18.91 8.65
N LYS A 30 -8.78 18.94 7.85
CA LYS A 30 -9.85 19.89 8.05
C LYS A 30 -10.58 19.65 9.36
N MET A 31 -10.83 18.40 9.71
CA MET A 31 -11.45 18.08 10.99
C MET A 31 -10.62 18.60 12.15
N LEU A 32 -9.31 18.47 12.06
CA LEU A 32 -8.42 18.95 13.10
C LEU A 32 -8.42 20.47 13.18
N GLU A 33 -8.39 21.13 12.03
CA GLU A 33 -8.47 22.60 11.97
C GLU A 33 -9.78 23.13 12.52
N ASP A 34 -10.87 22.40 12.31
CA ASP A 34 -12.20 22.78 12.78
C ASP A 34 -12.46 22.32 14.21
N GLU A 35 -11.43 21.78 14.87
CA GLU A 35 -11.50 21.34 16.26
C GLU A 35 -12.61 20.31 16.49
N ARG A 36 -12.77 19.39 15.55
CA ARG A 36 -13.74 18.31 15.69
C ARG A 36 -13.35 17.39 16.86
N TYR A 37 -14.29 16.58 17.29
CA TYR A 37 -14.10 15.67 18.41
C TYR A 37 -12.96 14.68 18.14
N CYS A 38 -12.04 14.56 19.11
CA CYS A 38 -10.81 13.75 18.94
C CYS A 38 -11.08 12.30 18.56
N VAL A 39 -12.11 11.69 19.11
CA VAL A 39 -12.40 10.29 18.81
C VAL A 39 -12.84 10.14 17.36
N ASP A 40 -13.60 11.10 16.84
CA ASP A 40 -14.00 11.05 15.42
C ASP A 40 -12.79 11.19 14.51
N ILE A 41 -11.87 12.08 14.87
CA ILE A 41 -10.64 12.27 14.11
C ILE A 41 -9.82 10.98 14.12
N SER A 42 -9.68 10.37 15.31
CA SER A 42 -8.92 9.12 15.45
C SER A 42 -9.52 8.00 14.59
N ASN A 43 -10.84 7.88 14.59
CA ASN A 43 -11.51 6.87 13.78
C ASN A 43 -11.28 7.08 12.29
N GLN A 44 -11.24 8.33 11.84
CA GLN A 44 -10.93 8.63 10.44
C GLN A 44 -9.49 8.28 10.10
N ILE A 45 -8.56 8.49 11.02
CA ILE A 45 -7.17 8.11 10.82
C ILE A 45 -7.06 6.58 10.67
N ILE A 46 -7.77 5.84 11.51
CA ILE A 46 -7.77 4.38 11.43
C ILE A 46 -8.29 3.92 10.06
N ALA A 47 -9.33 4.57 9.55
CA ALA A 47 -9.85 4.24 8.23
C ALA A 47 -8.81 4.50 7.13
N ALA A 48 -8.10 5.61 7.20
CA ALA A 48 -7.05 5.93 6.24
C ALA A 48 -5.90 4.94 6.32
N GLN A 49 -5.53 4.53 7.53
CA GLN A 49 -4.50 3.51 7.72
C GLN A 49 -4.90 2.20 7.05
N GLY A 50 -6.18 1.82 7.13
CA GLY A 50 -6.67 0.61 6.49
C GLY A 50 -6.52 0.66 4.97
N LEU A 51 -6.81 1.81 4.37
CA LEU A 51 -6.64 1.97 2.92
C LEU A 51 -5.16 1.95 2.52
N LEU A 52 -4.30 2.54 3.31
CA LEU A 52 -2.86 2.51 3.04
C LEU A 52 -2.33 1.09 3.13
N LYS A 53 -2.79 0.33 4.12
CA LYS A 53 -2.40 -1.07 4.24
C LYS A 53 -2.87 -1.87 3.03
N LYS A 54 -4.10 -1.63 2.57
CA LYS A 54 -4.64 -2.28 1.39
C LYS A 54 -3.78 -1.99 0.16
N ALA A 55 -3.41 -0.73 -0.04
CA ALA A 55 -2.56 -0.35 -1.16
C ALA A 55 -1.21 -1.07 -1.09
N ASN A 56 -0.64 -1.15 0.10
CA ASN A 56 0.65 -1.81 0.31
C ASN A 56 0.57 -3.29 -0.04
N LEU A 57 -0.49 -3.97 0.39
CA LEU A 57 -0.68 -5.39 0.09
C LEU A 57 -0.84 -5.62 -1.42
N LEU A 58 -1.54 -4.72 -2.10
CA LEU A 58 -1.71 -4.82 -3.55
C LEU A 58 -0.38 -4.65 -4.29
N ILE A 59 0.46 -3.73 -3.82
CA ILE A 59 1.78 -3.54 -4.40
C ILE A 59 2.65 -4.79 -4.18
N LEU A 60 2.58 -5.39 -2.97
CA LEU A 60 3.31 -6.62 -2.70
C LEU A 60 2.83 -7.77 -3.58
N GLU A 61 1.52 -7.88 -3.77
CA GLU A 61 0.95 -8.92 -4.63
C GLU A 61 1.48 -8.77 -6.06
N GLN A 62 1.52 -7.55 -6.57
CA GLN A 62 2.06 -7.28 -7.90
C GLN A 62 3.53 -7.68 -7.97
N HIS A 63 4.30 -7.37 -6.92
CA HIS A 63 5.72 -7.68 -6.87
C HIS A 63 5.93 -9.19 -6.90
N ILE A 64 5.14 -9.94 -6.12
CA ILE A 64 5.24 -11.39 -6.12
C ILE A 64 4.91 -11.96 -7.48
N ASN A 65 3.86 -11.46 -8.12
CA ASN A 65 3.40 -12.01 -9.39
C ASN A 65 4.36 -11.74 -10.55
N HIS A 66 5.08 -10.63 -10.51
CA HIS A 66 5.89 -10.22 -11.64
C HIS A 66 7.39 -10.29 -11.37
N CYS A 67 7.82 -9.79 -10.25
CA CYS A 67 9.25 -9.69 -9.98
C CYS A 67 9.84 -10.97 -9.41
N VAL A 68 9.11 -11.63 -8.52
CA VAL A 68 9.62 -12.85 -7.90
C VAL A 68 9.65 -13.99 -8.90
N LYS A 69 8.63 -14.08 -9.77
CA LYS A 69 8.63 -15.11 -10.81
C LYS A 69 9.86 -14.99 -11.71
N ASP A 70 10.14 -13.77 -12.14
CA ASP A 70 11.30 -13.53 -12.99
C ASP A 70 12.59 -13.86 -12.27
N ALA A 71 12.68 -13.55 -10.99
CA ALA A 71 13.85 -13.84 -10.20
C ALA A 71 14.07 -15.35 -10.05
N ILE A 72 12.99 -16.10 -9.88
CA ILE A 72 13.08 -17.56 -9.76
C ILE A 72 13.59 -18.15 -11.07
N ILE A 73 13.06 -17.68 -12.19
CA ILE A 73 13.50 -18.13 -13.51
C ILE A 73 14.97 -17.82 -13.70
N ASN A 74 15.43 -16.68 -13.21
CA ASN A 74 16.82 -16.23 -13.34
C ASN A 74 17.70 -16.67 -12.19
N ASN A 75 17.18 -17.55 -11.33
CA ASN A 75 17.96 -18.16 -10.26
C ASN A 75 18.39 -17.21 -9.15
N ASP A 76 17.65 -16.15 -8.88
CA ASP A 76 17.92 -15.28 -7.74
C ASP A 76 16.67 -15.12 -6.86
N GLY A 77 15.83 -16.16 -6.82
CA GLY A 77 14.57 -16.12 -6.11
C GLY A 77 14.71 -15.97 -4.60
N SER A 78 15.78 -16.54 -4.02
CA SER A 78 15.91 -16.49 -2.55
C SER A 78 16.06 -15.05 -2.06
N GLU A 79 16.78 -14.22 -2.80
CA GLU A 79 16.98 -12.82 -2.44
C GLU A 79 15.66 -12.06 -2.49
N LYS A 80 14.85 -12.31 -3.52
CA LYS A 80 13.56 -11.64 -3.66
C LYS A 80 12.57 -12.10 -2.58
N VAL A 81 12.61 -13.36 -2.21
CA VAL A 81 11.77 -13.87 -1.14
C VAL A 81 12.13 -13.19 0.18
N GLU A 82 13.42 -13.02 0.45
CA GLU A 82 13.85 -12.35 1.67
C GLU A 82 13.36 -10.90 1.71
N GLU A 83 13.38 -10.19 0.58
CA GLU A 83 12.87 -8.83 0.51
C GLU A 83 11.40 -8.78 0.92
N ILE A 84 10.61 -9.69 0.38
CA ILE A 84 9.18 -9.72 0.65
C ILE A 84 8.92 -10.08 2.11
N MET A 85 9.65 -11.05 2.64
CA MET A 85 9.49 -11.45 4.05
C MET A 85 9.82 -10.29 4.98
N SER A 86 10.83 -9.51 4.63
CA SER A 86 11.20 -8.33 5.41
C SER A 86 10.08 -7.30 5.44
N ILE A 87 9.42 -7.08 4.30
CA ILE A 87 8.31 -6.12 4.23
C ILE A 87 7.11 -6.64 5.02
N ILE A 88 6.80 -7.92 4.89
CA ILE A 88 5.69 -8.52 5.63
C ILE A 88 5.92 -8.37 7.13
N ALA A 89 7.15 -8.61 7.58
CA ALA A 89 7.49 -8.43 8.99
C ALA A 89 7.22 -7.01 9.46
N LYS A 90 7.53 -6.01 8.63
CA LYS A 90 7.27 -4.62 8.97
C LYS A 90 5.77 -4.32 9.05
N LEU A 91 4.98 -4.94 8.18
CA LEU A 91 3.54 -4.72 8.18
C LEU A 91 2.86 -5.32 9.40
N THR A 92 3.38 -6.43 9.91
CA THR A 92 2.77 -7.12 11.05
C THR A 92 3.38 -6.75 12.38
N ASN A 93 4.55 -6.11 12.37
CA ASN A 93 5.20 -5.69 13.59
C ASN A 93 4.63 -4.37 14.07
N ARG A 94 4.36 -4.24 15.35
CA ARG A 94 3.77 -3.02 15.90
C ARG A 94 4.74 -2.22 16.72
#